data_e6dd5930608c1a96ecbd73ecf8568b87
#
_entry.id   e6dd5930608c1a96ecbd73ecf8568b87
#
_cell.length_a   1.000
_cell.length_b   1.000
_cell.length_c   1.000
_cell.angle_alpha   90.00
_cell.angle_beta   90.00
_cell.angle_gamma   90.00
#
_symmetry.space_group_name_H-M   'P 1'
#
loop_
_entity.id
_entity.type
_entity.pdbx_description
1 polymer ?
#
loop_
_entity_poly.entity_id
_entity_poly.type
_entity_poly.pdbx_seq_one_letter_code
_entity_poly.pdbx_strand_id
1 'polypeptide(L)'
;MKWFLSLVVAGVCSAQSAEVGRWADHWADAYGVERELVHAVIEVESGGNPRAISNAGAAGVMQLMPDTAAAFRVRNRFDVEDNVRAGVAYLAWLRDLCGGDRRLMMASYIAGQNRVLRLGLDFTYSSEVHDYVTRVAYLYRRNRWETLLREGVETR
;
A
#
# COMPACT_ATOMS: atom_id res chain seq x y z
N MET A 1 -20.35 -0.91 33.95
CA MET A 1 -20.52 -0.06 32.77
C MET A 1 -19.23 0.20 31.97
N LYS A 2 -18.12 -0.59 32.18
CA LYS A 2 -16.83 -0.44 31.47
C LYS A 2 -16.61 -1.49 30.34
N TRP A 3 -17.46 -2.48 30.21
CA TRP A 3 -17.30 -3.59 29.25
C TRP A 3 -17.92 -3.34 27.88
N PHE A 4 -18.86 -2.40 27.76
CA PHE A 4 -19.54 -2.09 26.50
C PHE A 4 -18.67 -1.26 25.54
N LEU A 5 -17.74 -0.43 26.04
CA LEU A 5 -16.86 0.37 25.18
C LEU A 5 -15.80 -0.48 24.46
N SER A 6 -15.28 -1.54 25.09
CA SER A 6 -14.25 -2.40 24.46
C SER A 6 -14.81 -3.21 23.28
N LEU A 7 -16.04 -3.66 23.36
CA LEU A 7 -16.69 -4.40 22.27
C LEU A 7 -16.99 -3.54 21.05
N VAL A 8 -17.39 -2.28 21.27
CA VAL A 8 -17.70 -1.34 20.19
C VAL A 8 -16.43 -0.93 19.44
N VAL A 9 -15.32 -0.68 20.15
CA VAL A 9 -14.03 -0.30 19.52
C VAL A 9 -13.43 -1.46 18.71
N ALA A 10 -13.50 -2.68 19.22
CA ALA A 10 -13.04 -3.87 18.51
C ALA A 10 -13.87 -4.16 17.24
N GLY A 11 -15.19 -3.97 17.32
CA GLY A 11 -16.10 -4.15 16.19
C GLY A 11 -15.90 -3.12 15.07
N VAL A 12 -15.63 -1.88 15.41
CA VAL A 12 -15.35 -0.80 14.42
C VAL A 12 -14.01 -1.04 13.73
N CYS A 13 -12.99 -1.44 14.49
CA CYS A 13 -11.66 -1.74 13.91
C CYS A 13 -11.72 -2.93 12.94
N SER A 14 -12.47 -3.98 13.24
CA SER A 14 -12.60 -5.15 12.37
C SER A 14 -13.39 -4.84 11.09
N ALA A 15 -14.47 -4.07 11.18
CA ALA A 15 -15.28 -3.65 10.03
C ALA A 15 -14.48 -2.75 9.07
N GLN A 16 -13.71 -1.80 9.62
CA GLN A 16 -12.84 -0.92 8.86
C GLN A 16 -11.72 -1.68 8.15
N SER A 17 -11.07 -2.63 8.82
CA SER A 17 -10.06 -3.49 8.22
C SER A 17 -10.64 -4.33 7.08
N ALA A 18 -11.86 -4.86 7.25
CA ALA A 18 -12.55 -5.61 6.20
C ALA A 18 -12.92 -4.72 4.99
N GLU A 19 -13.28 -3.47 5.22
CA GLU A 19 -13.57 -2.50 4.14
C GLU A 19 -12.32 -2.21 3.32
N VAL A 20 -11.20 -1.87 3.98
CA VAL A 20 -9.90 -1.63 3.33
C VAL A 20 -9.48 -2.85 2.51
N GLY A 21 -9.60 -4.06 3.07
CA GLY A 21 -9.25 -5.30 2.38
C GLY A 21 -10.06 -5.52 1.10
N ARG A 22 -11.38 -5.31 1.15
CA ARG A 22 -12.25 -5.44 -0.04
C ARG A 22 -11.87 -4.47 -1.16
N TRP A 23 -11.60 -3.20 -0.83
CA TRP A 23 -11.18 -2.23 -1.83
C TRP A 23 -9.78 -2.50 -2.36
N ALA A 24 -8.87 -2.99 -1.50
CA ALA A 24 -7.53 -3.41 -1.92
C ALA A 24 -7.60 -4.53 -2.97
N ASP A 25 -8.37 -5.59 -2.70
CA ASP A 25 -8.53 -6.71 -3.64
C ASP A 25 -9.23 -6.27 -4.93
N HIS A 26 -10.32 -5.50 -4.82
CA HIS A 26 -11.07 -5.01 -5.98
C HIS A 26 -10.19 -4.20 -6.95
N TRP A 27 -9.46 -3.22 -6.42
CA TRP A 27 -8.63 -2.35 -7.25
C TRP A 27 -7.33 -3.02 -7.69
N ALA A 28 -6.78 -3.96 -6.90
CA ALA A 28 -5.66 -4.79 -7.32
C ALA A 28 -6.00 -5.57 -8.60
N ASP A 29 -7.15 -6.23 -8.62
CA ASP A 29 -7.64 -6.96 -9.79
C ASP A 29 -7.90 -6.03 -10.96
N ALA A 30 -8.58 -4.89 -10.74
CA ALA A 30 -8.94 -3.93 -11.78
C ALA A 30 -7.72 -3.32 -12.49
N TYR A 31 -6.63 -3.07 -11.76
CA TYR A 31 -5.39 -2.51 -12.30
C TYR A 31 -4.29 -3.55 -12.59
N GLY A 32 -4.57 -4.82 -12.37
CA GLY A 32 -3.62 -5.91 -12.61
C GLY A 32 -2.37 -5.83 -11.73
N VAL A 33 -2.54 -5.38 -10.47
CA VAL A 33 -1.48 -5.38 -9.45
C VAL A 33 -1.71 -6.57 -8.53
N GLU A 34 -0.63 -7.24 -8.11
CA GLU A 34 -0.75 -8.39 -7.19
C GLU A 34 -1.39 -7.95 -5.87
N ARG A 35 -2.46 -8.63 -5.44
CA ARG A 35 -3.19 -8.31 -4.19
C ARG A 35 -2.24 -8.28 -3.00
N GLU A 36 -1.35 -9.26 -2.92
CA GLU A 36 -0.36 -9.40 -1.85
C GLU A 36 0.59 -8.20 -1.76
N LEU A 37 0.92 -7.59 -2.91
CA LEU A 37 1.73 -6.38 -2.96
C LEU A 37 0.95 -5.17 -2.46
N VAL A 38 -0.31 -5.02 -2.88
CA VAL A 38 -1.19 -3.94 -2.42
C VAL A 38 -1.37 -4.00 -0.90
N HIS A 39 -1.66 -5.17 -0.35
CA HIS A 39 -1.78 -5.37 1.09
C HIS A 39 -0.48 -5.07 1.84
N ALA A 40 0.68 -5.48 1.29
CA ALA A 40 1.98 -5.17 1.89
C ALA A 40 2.26 -3.66 1.94
N VAL A 41 1.93 -2.93 0.87
CA VAL A 41 2.07 -1.47 0.84
C VAL A 41 1.13 -0.82 1.86
N ILE A 42 -0.14 -1.19 1.90
CA ILE A 42 -1.11 -0.66 2.87
C ILE A 42 -0.62 -0.87 4.32
N GLU A 43 -0.08 -2.05 4.62
CA GLU A 43 0.42 -2.35 5.96
C GLU A 43 1.62 -1.46 6.34
N VAL A 44 2.54 -1.21 5.40
CA VAL A 44 3.70 -0.35 5.64
C VAL A 44 3.29 1.11 5.77
N GLU A 45 2.37 1.59 4.93
CA GLU A 45 1.98 3.00 4.85
C GLU A 45 1.19 3.47 6.07
N SER A 46 0.19 2.69 6.47
CA SER A 46 -0.74 3.14 7.51
C SER A 46 -1.21 2.05 8.49
N GLY A 47 -0.84 0.78 8.24
CA GLY A 47 -1.46 -0.34 8.94
C GLY A 47 -2.96 -0.47 8.65
N GLY A 48 -3.43 0.06 7.52
CA GLY A 48 -4.85 0.11 7.15
C GLY A 48 -5.64 1.24 7.83
N ASN A 49 -4.97 2.24 8.42
CA ASN A 49 -5.64 3.37 9.06
C ASN A 49 -6.03 4.46 8.03
N PRO A 50 -7.33 4.68 7.73
CA PRO A 50 -7.74 5.68 6.74
C PRO A 50 -7.55 7.13 7.22
N ARG A 51 -7.31 7.34 8.51
CA ARG A 51 -7.08 8.68 9.08
C ARG A 51 -5.60 8.98 9.32
N ALA A 52 -4.69 8.12 8.84
CA ALA A 52 -3.26 8.33 8.99
C ALA A 52 -2.81 9.60 8.25
N ILE A 53 -1.96 10.39 8.89
CA ILE A 53 -1.30 11.57 8.32
C ILE A 53 0.17 11.50 8.70
N SER A 54 1.06 11.59 7.72
CA SER A 54 2.50 11.70 7.98
C SER A 54 2.93 13.15 8.21
N ASN A 55 4.12 13.33 8.81
CA ASN A 55 4.72 14.66 8.98
C ASN A 55 4.99 15.38 7.64
N ALA A 56 5.15 14.63 6.56
CA ALA A 56 5.33 15.16 5.21
C ALA A 56 4.01 15.51 4.50
N GLY A 57 2.85 15.26 5.14
CA GLY A 57 1.54 15.56 4.59
C GLY A 57 0.94 14.46 3.71
N ALA A 58 1.51 13.26 3.68
CA ALA A 58 0.85 12.09 3.10
C ALA A 58 -0.38 11.71 3.93
N ALA A 59 -1.46 11.21 3.31
CA ALA A 59 -2.70 10.96 4.01
C ALA A 59 -3.45 9.70 3.51
N GLY A 60 -4.18 9.08 4.45
CA GLY A 60 -5.08 7.95 4.20
C GLY A 60 -4.39 6.59 4.18
N VAL A 61 -5.14 5.58 3.75
CA VAL A 61 -4.75 4.15 3.79
C VAL A 61 -3.43 3.88 3.08
N MET A 62 -3.22 4.45 1.90
CA MET A 62 -2.01 4.29 1.09
C MET A 62 -1.11 5.54 1.10
N GLN A 63 -1.28 6.44 2.08
CA GLN A 63 -0.42 7.60 2.33
C GLN A 63 -0.15 8.43 1.06
N LEU A 64 -1.22 8.87 0.39
CA LEU A 64 -1.08 9.67 -0.83
C LEU A 64 -0.62 11.09 -0.51
N MET A 65 0.43 11.55 -1.19
CA MET A 65 0.83 12.95 -1.21
C MET A 65 -0.22 13.80 -1.96
N PRO A 66 -0.36 15.10 -1.64
CA PRO A 66 -1.34 15.97 -2.32
C PRO A 66 -1.26 15.93 -3.85
N ASP A 67 -0.05 15.99 -4.41
CA ASP A 67 0.17 15.99 -5.86
C ASP A 67 -0.23 14.65 -6.49
N THR A 68 0.08 13.54 -5.83
CA THR A 68 -0.34 12.20 -6.27
C THR A 68 -1.86 12.09 -6.24
N ALA A 69 -2.49 12.52 -5.15
CA ALA A 69 -3.94 12.53 -5.01
C ALA A 69 -4.62 13.35 -6.12
N ALA A 70 -4.08 14.53 -6.42
CA ALA A 70 -4.58 15.39 -7.49
C ALA A 70 -4.44 14.73 -8.88
N ALA A 71 -3.27 14.12 -9.17
CA ALA A 71 -3.00 13.43 -10.43
C ALA A 71 -3.98 12.27 -10.67
N PHE A 72 -4.37 11.53 -9.61
CA PHE A 72 -5.32 10.43 -9.66
C PHE A 72 -6.77 10.83 -9.29
N ARG A 73 -7.08 12.15 -9.28
CA ARG A 73 -8.42 12.75 -9.09
C ARG A 73 -9.08 12.36 -7.75
N VAL A 74 -8.29 12.22 -6.70
CA VAL A 74 -8.80 12.02 -5.33
C VAL A 74 -9.17 13.38 -4.73
N ARG A 75 -10.44 13.53 -4.34
CA ARG A 75 -10.95 14.75 -3.70
C ARG A 75 -10.78 14.71 -2.19
N ASN A 76 -10.97 13.53 -1.60
CA ASN A 76 -10.82 13.30 -0.16
C ASN A 76 -9.87 12.14 0.07
N ARG A 77 -8.65 12.41 0.52
CA ARG A 77 -7.63 11.38 0.79
C ARG A 77 -7.95 10.48 1.99
N PHE A 78 -8.98 10.80 2.77
CA PHE A 78 -9.47 9.98 3.89
C PHE A 78 -10.63 9.07 3.49
N ASP A 79 -11.17 9.21 2.29
CA ASP A 79 -12.10 8.24 1.73
C ASP A 79 -11.35 6.97 1.37
N VAL A 80 -11.82 5.82 1.90
CA VAL A 80 -11.09 4.54 1.79
C VAL A 80 -11.03 4.08 0.35
N GLU A 81 -12.16 4.10 -0.36
CA GLU A 81 -12.23 3.64 -1.73
C GLU A 81 -11.37 4.49 -2.66
N ASP A 82 -11.54 5.81 -2.62
CA ASP A 82 -10.78 6.75 -3.46
C ASP A 82 -9.28 6.68 -3.20
N ASN A 83 -8.88 6.57 -1.92
CA ASN A 83 -7.47 6.48 -1.54
C ASN A 83 -6.83 5.19 -2.04
N VAL A 84 -7.49 4.05 -1.82
CA VAL A 84 -6.99 2.74 -2.28
C VAL A 84 -6.98 2.67 -3.80
N ARG A 85 -8.05 3.11 -4.47
CA ARG A 85 -8.10 3.16 -5.94
C ARG A 85 -6.91 3.92 -6.52
N ALA A 86 -6.67 5.12 -6.01
CA ALA A 86 -5.59 5.97 -6.52
C ALA A 86 -4.20 5.42 -6.17
N GLY A 87 -4.01 4.87 -4.98
CA GLY A 87 -2.76 4.23 -4.58
C GLY A 87 -2.42 3.02 -5.45
N VAL A 88 -3.40 2.17 -5.75
CA VAL A 88 -3.22 1.00 -6.62
C VAL A 88 -3.01 1.43 -8.08
N ALA A 89 -3.73 2.44 -8.57
CA ALA A 89 -3.50 3.01 -9.89
C ALA A 89 -2.07 3.60 -10.02
N TYR A 90 -1.58 4.23 -8.96
CA TYR A 90 -0.19 4.73 -8.91
C TYR A 90 0.82 3.57 -8.93
N LEU A 91 0.57 2.48 -8.19
CA LEU A 91 1.40 1.27 -8.24
C LEU A 91 1.44 0.66 -9.66
N ALA A 92 0.29 0.57 -10.33
CA ALA A 92 0.22 0.09 -11.70
C ALA A 92 1.02 0.97 -12.67
N TRP A 93 0.88 2.28 -12.54
CA TRP A 93 1.66 3.24 -13.34
C TRP A 93 3.17 3.12 -13.08
N LEU A 94 3.59 2.97 -11.81
CA LEU A 94 4.99 2.75 -11.45
C LEU A 94 5.52 1.41 -11.98
N ARG A 95 4.71 0.35 -11.98
CA ARG A 95 5.07 -0.94 -12.58
C ARG A 95 5.46 -0.77 -14.04
N ASP A 96 4.63 -0.07 -14.81
CA ASP A 96 4.86 0.13 -16.23
C ASP A 96 6.07 1.04 -16.46
N LEU A 97 6.22 2.10 -15.66
CA LEU A 97 7.36 3.02 -15.70
C LEU A 97 8.70 2.34 -15.36
N CYS A 98 8.69 1.42 -14.39
CA CYS A 98 9.88 0.72 -13.91
C CYS A 98 10.14 -0.62 -14.63
N GLY A 99 9.42 -0.93 -15.70
CA GLY A 99 9.57 -2.19 -16.43
C GLY A 99 9.30 -3.44 -15.58
N GLY A 100 8.46 -3.34 -14.56
CA GLY A 100 8.13 -4.42 -13.63
C GLY A 100 9.15 -4.67 -12.52
N ASP A 101 10.25 -3.91 -12.43
CA ASP A 101 11.19 -4.03 -11.30
C ASP A 101 10.54 -3.50 -10.01
N ARG A 102 10.15 -4.45 -9.12
CA ARG A 102 9.47 -4.13 -7.85
C ARG A 102 10.32 -3.29 -6.91
N ARG A 103 11.64 -3.39 -6.96
CA ARG A 103 12.52 -2.57 -6.11
C ARG A 103 12.48 -1.12 -6.54
N LEU A 104 12.56 -0.88 -7.86
CA LEU A 104 12.41 0.47 -8.42
C LEU A 104 11.00 1.02 -8.19
N MET A 105 9.97 0.20 -8.33
CA MET A 105 8.58 0.60 -8.03
C MET A 105 8.46 1.09 -6.58
N MET A 106 8.91 0.30 -5.62
CA MET A 106 8.78 0.63 -4.19
C MET A 106 9.67 1.82 -3.81
N ALA A 107 10.89 1.90 -4.35
CA ALA A 107 11.73 3.07 -4.18
C ALA A 107 11.08 4.34 -4.75
N SER A 108 10.42 4.23 -5.91
CA SER A 108 9.69 5.34 -6.54
C SER A 108 8.45 5.75 -5.76
N TYR A 109 7.77 4.79 -5.14
CA TYR A 109 6.60 5.06 -4.31
C TYR A 109 6.95 5.95 -3.11
N ILE A 110 7.99 5.57 -2.35
CA ILE A 110 8.40 6.31 -1.14
C ILE A 110 9.18 7.60 -1.46
N ALA A 111 10.04 7.60 -2.47
CA ALA A 111 10.98 8.69 -2.72
C ALA A 111 10.61 9.61 -3.89
N GLY A 112 9.56 9.25 -4.63
CA GLY A 112 9.14 9.91 -5.85
C GLY A 112 9.89 9.43 -7.09
N GLN A 113 9.13 9.11 -8.13
CA GLN A 113 9.62 8.52 -9.36
C GLN A 113 10.72 9.36 -10.07
N ASN A 114 10.57 10.68 -10.09
CA ASN A 114 11.54 11.56 -10.74
C ASN A 114 12.94 11.47 -10.12
N ARG A 115 13.02 11.23 -8.83
CA ARG A 115 14.28 11.07 -8.12
C ARG A 115 14.91 9.72 -8.43
N VAL A 116 14.12 8.66 -8.37
CA VAL A 116 14.58 7.29 -8.64
C VAL A 116 15.01 7.12 -10.11
N LEU A 117 14.26 7.65 -11.07
CA LEU A 117 14.62 7.58 -12.48
C LEU A 117 15.92 8.32 -12.82
N ARG A 118 16.24 9.41 -12.10
CA ARG A 118 17.52 10.14 -12.31
C ARG A 118 18.70 9.43 -11.69
N LEU A 119 18.54 8.79 -10.53
CA LEU A 119 19.62 8.24 -9.73
C LEU A 119 19.76 6.72 -9.87
N GLY A 120 18.76 6.06 -10.49
CA GLY A 120 18.74 4.61 -10.64
C GLY A 120 18.71 3.87 -9.32
N LEU A 121 19.17 2.62 -9.33
CA LEU A 121 19.24 1.76 -8.13
C LEU A 121 20.25 2.27 -7.09
N ASP A 122 21.22 3.09 -7.48
CA ASP A 122 22.17 3.71 -6.53
C ASP A 122 21.46 4.57 -5.48
N PHE A 123 20.23 4.99 -5.79
CA PHE A 123 19.38 5.73 -4.86
C PHE A 123 18.78 4.87 -3.74
N THR A 124 18.73 3.55 -3.91
CA THR A 124 18.24 2.64 -2.86
C THR A 124 19.17 2.57 -1.63
N TYR A 125 20.31 3.26 -1.66
CA TYR A 125 21.26 3.36 -0.54
C TYR A 125 20.87 4.38 0.54
N SER A 126 19.81 5.20 0.37
CA SER A 126 19.29 5.91 1.53
C SER A 126 18.66 4.88 2.47
N SER A 127 19.01 4.93 3.75
CA SER A 127 18.53 3.97 4.76
C SER A 127 17.00 3.87 4.75
N GLU A 128 16.31 5.01 4.65
CA GLU A 128 14.85 5.10 4.62
C GLU A 128 14.24 4.33 3.42
N VAL A 129 14.78 4.53 2.23
CA VAL A 129 14.29 3.83 1.02
C VAL A 129 14.60 2.34 1.11
N HIS A 130 15.81 1.99 1.56
CA HIS A 130 16.20 0.59 1.74
C HIS A 130 15.29 -0.12 2.74
N ASP A 131 15.03 0.48 3.89
CA ASP A 131 14.17 -0.07 4.94
C ASP A 131 12.72 -0.24 4.44
N TYR A 132 12.20 0.75 3.73
CA TYR A 132 10.88 0.68 3.12
C TYR A 132 10.78 -0.48 2.12
N VAL A 133 11.67 -0.55 1.14
CA VAL A 133 11.71 -1.60 0.11
C VAL A 133 11.83 -2.99 0.74
N THR A 134 12.70 -3.13 1.74
CA THR A 134 12.91 -4.39 2.45
C THR A 134 11.65 -4.81 3.22
N ARG A 135 11.00 -3.87 3.90
CA ARG A 135 9.79 -4.13 4.67
C ARG A 135 8.62 -4.54 3.77
N VAL A 136 8.40 -3.83 2.66
CA VAL A 136 7.36 -4.21 1.68
C VAL A 136 7.68 -5.59 1.09
N ALA A 137 8.93 -5.88 0.73
CA ALA A 137 9.31 -7.16 0.17
C ALA A 137 9.14 -8.32 1.16
N TYR A 138 9.37 -8.09 2.45
CA TYR A 138 9.11 -9.07 3.50
C TYR A 138 7.61 -9.37 3.62
N LEU A 139 6.77 -8.34 3.73
CA LEU A 139 5.33 -8.48 3.87
C LEU A 139 4.69 -9.09 2.62
N TYR A 140 5.13 -8.68 1.44
CA TYR A 140 4.68 -9.27 0.19
C TYR A 140 4.93 -10.79 0.16
N ARG A 141 6.14 -11.26 0.54
CA ARG A 141 6.45 -12.70 0.58
C ARG A 141 5.61 -13.42 1.62
N ARG A 142 5.40 -12.84 2.81
CA ARG A 142 4.51 -13.39 3.84
C ARG A 142 3.09 -13.55 3.31
N ASN A 143 2.51 -12.50 2.74
CA ASN A 143 1.15 -12.52 2.21
C ASN A 143 1.02 -13.56 1.08
N ARG A 144 2.00 -13.62 0.18
CA ARG A 144 2.05 -14.61 -0.91
C ARG A 144 2.08 -16.04 -0.38
N TRP A 145 2.88 -16.30 0.64
CA TRP A 145 2.95 -17.61 1.30
C TRP A 145 1.60 -17.98 1.92
N GLU A 146 0.96 -17.08 2.63
CA GLU A 146 -0.36 -17.30 3.23
C GLU A 146 -1.44 -17.57 2.17
N THR A 147 -1.39 -16.90 1.02
CA THR A 147 -2.28 -17.18 -0.11
C THR A 147 -2.06 -18.59 -0.65
N LEU A 148 -0.83 -19.00 -0.90
CA LEU A 148 -0.49 -20.33 -1.39
C LEU A 148 -0.95 -21.44 -0.44
N LEU A 149 -0.79 -21.25 0.87
CA LEU A 149 -1.28 -22.22 1.86
C LEU A 149 -2.81 -22.35 1.85
N ARG A 150 -3.53 -21.26 1.63
CA ARG A 150 -5.01 -21.28 1.52
C ARG A 150 -5.49 -21.93 0.23
N GLU A 151 -4.76 -21.78 -0.85
CA GLU A 151 -5.06 -22.39 -2.15
C GLU A 151 -4.65 -23.88 -2.23
N GLY A 152 -4.06 -24.45 -1.16
CA GLY A 152 -3.65 -25.85 -1.08
C GLY A 152 -2.45 -26.19 -1.98
N VAL A 153 -1.67 -25.19 -2.35
CA VAL A 153 -0.43 -25.42 -3.10
C VAL A 153 0.62 -25.90 -2.11
N GLU A 154 0.79 -27.22 -2.01
CA GLU A 154 1.94 -27.80 -1.33
C GLU A 154 3.21 -27.39 -2.09
N THR A 155 4.06 -26.64 -1.43
CA THR A 155 5.42 -26.35 -1.94
C THR A 155 6.21 -27.66 -1.89
N ARG A 156 6.40 -28.27 -3.08
CA ARG A 156 7.37 -29.35 -3.26
C ARG A 156 8.80 -28.81 -3.26
#